data_782a3bfdbc21173829dc4d01082d9341
#
_entry.id   782a3bfdbc21173829dc4d01082d9341
#
_cell.length_a   1.000
_cell.length_b   1.000
_cell.length_c   1.000
_cell.angle_alpha   90.00
_cell.angle_beta   90.00
_cell.angle_gamma   90.00
#
_symmetry.space_group_name_H-M   'P 1'
#
loop_
_entity.id
_entity.type
_entity.pdbx_description
1 polymer ?
#
loop_
_entity_poly.entity_id
_entity_poly.type
_entity_poly.pdbx_seq_one_letter_code
_entity_poly.pdbx_strand_id
1 'polypeptide(L)'
;MRLERLEVVDFRNHDEAAVDLPPGVSVLAGPNGVGKTNLIEAIGYLATLGSHRVGQDASLIRAGAESAVIRAAVQRAGRRLLVDLELRPGTGVRGRVNGAPVPRARDLLGVVRATVFAPEDLGLVRGDPEERRRFLDTLATQRLPRYHGSRQDYDRVLRQRNTLLRSAAGRLPASGLATLEVWDEKLASAGAEIWSERLRLVAALTPRIELAYQRLAGRDDAVEVGYVSSVAGTWLADPDPAKLAQALRERLVADQIGRAHV
;
A
#
# COMPACT_ATOMS: atom_id res chain seq x y z
N MET A 1 15.33 4.58 13.30
CA MET A 1 15.54 5.14 11.96
C MET A 1 15.20 6.62 12.01
N ARG A 2 15.97 7.48 11.32
CA ARG A 2 15.77 8.93 11.26
C ARG A 2 16.08 9.41 9.85
N LEU A 3 15.22 10.23 9.29
CA LEU A 3 15.49 11.00 8.08
C LEU A 3 16.35 12.21 8.49
N GLU A 4 17.51 12.37 7.86
CA GLU A 4 18.45 13.47 8.16
C GLU A 4 18.33 14.61 7.14
N ARG A 5 18.08 14.28 5.88
CA ARG A 5 17.95 15.24 4.79
C ARG A 5 16.99 14.70 3.74
N LEU A 6 16.18 15.59 3.21
CA LEU A 6 15.32 15.37 2.07
C LEU A 6 15.68 16.38 0.98
N GLU A 7 15.83 15.91 -0.25
CA GLU A 7 15.95 16.74 -1.44
C GLU A 7 14.92 16.29 -2.47
N VAL A 8 14.31 17.24 -3.14
CA VAL A 8 13.39 17.00 -4.25
C VAL A 8 13.76 17.89 -5.43
N VAL A 9 13.66 17.34 -6.63
CA VAL A 9 13.87 18.07 -7.89
C VAL A 9 12.71 17.77 -8.81
N ASP A 10 12.13 18.81 -9.40
CA ASP A 10 10.97 18.74 -10.30
C ASP A 10 9.79 17.96 -9.70
N PHE A 11 9.59 18.06 -8.41
CA PHE A 11 8.55 17.35 -7.67
C PHE A 11 7.40 18.29 -7.29
N ARG A 12 6.21 18.02 -7.79
CA ARG A 12 5.01 18.83 -7.56
C ARG A 12 5.22 20.28 -8.02
N ASN A 13 5.26 21.23 -7.08
CA ASN A 13 5.51 22.65 -7.34
C ASN A 13 6.97 23.07 -7.09
N HIS A 14 7.82 22.13 -6.66
CA HIS A 14 9.23 22.41 -6.42
C HIS A 14 10.04 22.13 -7.70
N ASP A 15 10.77 23.11 -8.17
CA ASP A 15 11.87 22.94 -9.12
C ASP A 15 13.06 22.30 -8.40
N GLU A 16 13.46 22.84 -7.27
CA GLU A 16 14.43 22.26 -6.35
C GLU A 16 14.10 22.68 -4.91
N ALA A 17 14.17 21.72 -3.98
CA ALA A 17 14.09 22.02 -2.55
C ALA A 17 14.92 21.01 -1.76
N ALA A 18 15.60 21.50 -0.72
CA ALA A 18 16.37 20.69 0.20
C ALA A 18 16.06 21.10 1.65
N VAL A 19 15.87 20.08 2.50
CA VAL A 19 15.56 20.30 3.92
C VAL A 19 16.41 19.36 4.77
N ASP A 20 17.17 19.94 5.69
CA ASP A 20 17.87 19.21 6.74
C ASP A 20 16.96 19.02 7.94
N LEU A 21 16.89 17.81 8.45
CA LEU A 21 15.97 17.40 9.51
C LEU A 21 16.79 16.96 10.75
N PRO A 22 16.97 17.86 11.74
CA PRO A 22 17.64 17.51 12.98
C PRO A 22 16.87 16.45 13.77
N PRO A 23 17.51 15.83 14.80
CA PRO A 23 16.78 14.94 15.72
C PRO A 23 15.64 15.69 16.43
N GLY A 24 14.52 14.98 16.64
CA GLY A 24 13.36 15.52 17.34
C GLY A 24 12.27 16.01 16.39
N VAL A 25 11.62 17.10 16.75
CA VAL A 25 10.50 17.67 16.01
C VAL A 25 11.01 18.77 15.06
N SER A 26 10.67 18.66 13.79
CA SER A 26 10.92 19.68 12.78
C SER A 26 9.58 20.27 12.32
N VAL A 27 9.50 21.59 12.24
CA VAL A 27 8.29 22.31 11.78
C VAL A 27 8.56 22.98 10.45
N LEU A 28 7.76 22.66 9.43
CA LEU A 28 7.79 23.35 8.15
C LEU A 28 6.82 24.53 8.20
N ALA A 29 7.35 25.75 8.28
CA ALA A 29 6.57 26.99 8.33
C ALA A 29 6.67 27.75 7.00
N GLY A 30 5.62 28.50 6.65
CA GLY A 30 5.57 29.34 5.47
C GLY A 30 4.14 29.55 4.95
N PRO A 31 3.93 30.37 3.91
CA PRO A 31 2.63 30.64 3.31
C PRO A 31 1.95 29.40 2.77
N ASN A 32 0.63 29.48 2.58
CA ASN A 32 -0.10 28.39 1.90
C ASN A 32 0.31 28.32 0.42
N GLY A 33 0.35 27.12 -0.13
CA GLY A 33 0.74 26.88 -1.53
C GLY A 33 2.25 26.76 -1.79
N VAL A 34 3.12 27.10 -0.83
CA VAL A 34 4.59 27.03 -1.01
C VAL A 34 5.14 25.61 -1.17
N GLY A 35 4.33 24.58 -0.89
CA GLY A 35 4.73 23.18 -1.11
C GLY A 35 5.12 22.40 0.15
N LYS A 36 4.89 22.91 1.37
CA LYS A 36 5.18 22.18 2.62
C LYS A 36 4.65 20.77 2.64
N THR A 37 3.39 20.59 2.27
CA THR A 37 2.72 19.29 2.20
C THR A 37 3.34 18.39 1.13
N ASN A 38 3.86 18.95 0.05
CA ASN A 38 4.50 18.21 -1.01
C ASN A 38 5.83 17.60 -0.55
N LEU A 39 6.55 18.24 0.37
CA LEU A 39 7.74 17.65 0.99
C LEU A 39 7.37 16.48 1.91
N ILE A 40 6.28 16.59 2.67
CA ILE A 40 5.76 15.47 3.47
C ILE A 40 5.29 14.31 2.56
N GLU A 41 4.65 14.63 1.44
CA GLU A 41 4.25 13.65 0.43
C GLU A 41 5.47 12.90 -0.15
N ALA A 42 6.57 13.60 -0.42
CA ALA A 42 7.82 12.96 -0.87
C ALA A 42 8.39 11.98 0.17
N ILE A 43 8.31 12.31 1.48
CA ILE A 43 8.70 11.38 2.56
C ILE A 43 7.80 10.14 2.56
N GLY A 44 6.50 10.32 2.43
CA GLY A 44 5.54 9.23 2.33
C GLY A 44 5.81 8.34 1.12
N TYR A 45 6.12 8.95 -0.02
CA TYR A 45 6.43 8.25 -1.25
C TYR A 45 7.69 7.37 -1.14
N LEU A 46 8.75 7.88 -0.50
CA LEU A 46 9.95 7.09 -0.19
C LEU A 46 9.65 5.82 0.63
N ALA A 47 8.65 5.88 1.51
CA ALA A 47 8.31 4.77 2.38
C ALA A 47 7.39 3.72 1.72
N THR A 48 6.57 4.13 0.73
CA THR A 48 5.45 3.32 0.22
C THR A 48 5.50 3.10 -1.29
N LEU A 49 6.31 3.85 -2.02
CA LEU A 49 6.32 3.95 -3.49
C LEU A 49 4.93 4.29 -4.04
N GLY A 50 4.20 5.14 -3.32
CA GLY A 50 2.89 5.62 -3.71
C GLY A 50 2.54 6.91 -2.98
N SER A 51 1.70 7.73 -3.59
CA SER A 51 1.17 8.93 -2.95
C SER A 51 -0.15 8.61 -2.25
N HIS A 52 -0.34 9.18 -1.06
CA HIS A 52 -1.61 9.15 -0.34
C HIS A 52 -2.64 10.12 -0.93
N ARG A 53 -2.22 11.05 -1.81
CA ARG A 53 -3.06 12.11 -2.39
C ARG A 53 -3.46 11.86 -3.84
N VAL A 54 -2.64 11.14 -4.60
CA VAL A 54 -2.90 10.89 -6.04
C VAL A 54 -2.65 9.43 -6.40
N GLY A 55 -3.42 8.94 -7.35
CA GLY A 55 -3.32 7.56 -7.82
C GLY A 55 -2.30 7.33 -8.95
N GLN A 56 -1.74 8.41 -9.52
CA GLN A 56 -0.82 8.32 -10.65
C GLN A 56 0.46 9.10 -10.37
N ASP A 57 1.61 8.44 -10.53
CA ASP A 57 2.92 9.03 -10.29
C ASP A 57 3.23 10.22 -11.22
N ALA A 58 2.65 10.25 -12.42
CA ALA A 58 2.80 11.37 -13.34
C ALA A 58 2.36 12.72 -12.72
N SER A 59 1.37 12.69 -11.81
CA SER A 59 0.91 13.89 -11.11
C SER A 59 1.89 14.41 -10.04
N LEU A 60 2.94 13.64 -9.72
CA LEU A 60 4.00 14.05 -8.79
C LEU A 60 5.10 14.82 -9.49
N ILE A 61 5.20 14.70 -10.82
CA ILE A 61 6.21 15.37 -11.64
C ILE A 61 5.74 16.80 -11.89
N ARG A 62 6.65 17.76 -11.75
CA ARG A 62 6.36 19.17 -11.99
C ARG A 62 5.91 19.40 -13.44
N ALA A 63 4.95 20.26 -13.64
CA ALA A 63 4.46 20.60 -14.97
C ALA A 63 5.60 21.09 -15.87
N GLY A 64 5.77 20.47 -17.02
CA GLY A 64 6.82 20.77 -17.98
C GLY A 64 8.15 20.02 -17.76
N ALA A 65 8.30 19.25 -16.66
CA ALA A 65 9.46 18.43 -16.41
C ALA A 65 9.29 17.01 -16.98
N GLU A 66 10.40 16.37 -17.35
CA GLU A 66 10.42 15.00 -17.86
C GLU A 66 10.45 13.93 -16.76
N SER A 67 10.95 14.29 -15.57
CA SER A 67 11.04 13.40 -14.43
C SER A 67 11.04 14.19 -13.12
N ALA A 68 10.77 13.51 -12.02
CA ALA A 68 10.99 14.04 -10.68
C ALA A 68 11.98 13.18 -9.93
N VAL A 69 12.76 13.79 -9.04
CA VAL A 69 13.74 13.10 -8.21
C VAL A 69 13.46 13.38 -6.75
N ILE A 70 13.50 12.32 -5.93
CA ILE A 70 13.45 12.41 -4.47
C ILE A 70 14.71 11.75 -3.93
N ARG A 71 15.51 12.48 -3.14
CA ARG A 71 16.70 11.96 -2.46
C ARG A 71 16.53 12.07 -0.96
N ALA A 72 17.01 11.09 -0.23
CA ALA A 72 16.97 11.08 1.21
C ALA A 72 18.26 10.54 1.81
N ALA A 73 18.75 11.21 2.85
CA ALA A 73 19.76 10.66 3.73
C ALA A 73 19.04 10.13 4.99
N VAL A 74 19.25 8.85 5.29
CA VAL A 74 18.55 8.15 6.36
C VAL A 74 19.55 7.46 7.28
N GLN A 75 19.42 7.67 8.60
CA GLN A 75 20.15 6.94 9.63
C GLN A 75 19.35 5.70 10.07
N ARG A 76 19.92 4.52 9.91
CA ARG A 76 19.29 3.26 10.33
C ARG A 76 20.31 2.31 10.95
N ALA A 77 20.06 1.85 12.18
CA ALA A 77 20.94 0.91 12.91
C ALA A 77 22.42 1.34 12.90
N GLY A 78 22.69 2.63 13.16
CA GLY A 78 24.05 3.17 13.18
C GLY A 78 24.69 3.43 11.81
N ARG A 79 23.99 3.12 10.71
CA ARG A 79 24.48 3.34 9.33
C ARG A 79 23.71 4.44 8.63
N ARG A 80 24.44 5.25 7.87
CA ARG A 80 23.83 6.23 6.98
C ARG A 80 23.57 5.59 5.62
N LEU A 81 22.34 5.74 5.11
CA LEU A 81 21.93 5.26 3.80
C LEU A 81 21.50 6.46 2.97
N LEU A 82 21.93 6.52 1.71
CA LEU A 82 21.43 7.45 0.71
C LEU A 82 20.45 6.71 -0.18
N VAL A 83 19.23 7.23 -0.30
CA VAL A 83 18.17 6.64 -1.12
C VAL A 83 17.78 7.66 -2.17
N ASP A 84 17.86 7.27 -3.43
CA ASP A 84 17.43 8.10 -4.56
C ASP A 84 16.27 7.40 -5.27
N LEU A 85 15.24 8.15 -5.60
CA LEU A 85 14.12 7.75 -6.44
C LEU A 85 14.00 8.71 -7.61
N GLU A 86 13.87 8.17 -8.81
CA GLU A 86 13.54 8.90 -10.02
C GLU A 86 12.20 8.41 -10.56
N LEU A 87 11.24 9.32 -10.69
CA LEU A 87 9.92 9.09 -11.24
C LEU A 87 9.90 9.56 -12.69
N ARG A 88 9.55 8.68 -13.63
CA ARG A 88 9.39 9.01 -15.05
C ARG A 88 8.04 8.55 -15.58
N PRO A 89 7.31 9.37 -16.33
CA PRO A 89 6.07 8.96 -16.95
C PRO A 89 6.30 7.74 -17.86
N GLY A 90 5.43 6.74 -17.78
CA GLY A 90 5.45 5.58 -18.66
C GLY A 90 6.55 4.53 -18.41
N THR A 91 7.67 4.89 -17.77
CA THR A 91 8.78 3.96 -17.48
C THR A 91 8.82 3.51 -16.02
N GLY A 92 7.98 4.12 -15.17
CA GLY A 92 7.88 3.80 -13.75
C GLY A 92 8.98 4.45 -12.92
N VAL A 93 9.24 3.86 -11.75
CA VAL A 93 10.17 4.38 -10.74
C VAL A 93 11.48 3.63 -10.79
N ARG A 94 12.59 4.37 -10.79
CA ARG A 94 13.95 3.83 -10.64
C ARG A 94 14.51 4.24 -9.30
N GLY A 95 15.28 3.35 -8.66
CA GLY A 95 15.84 3.61 -7.36
C GLY A 95 17.31 3.27 -7.25
N ARG A 96 17.98 3.93 -6.29
CA ARG A 96 19.37 3.64 -5.91
C ARG A 96 19.49 3.66 -4.39
N VAL A 97 20.41 2.84 -3.87
CA VAL A 97 20.82 2.89 -2.46
C VAL A 97 22.34 3.04 -2.44
N ASN A 98 22.84 4.08 -1.77
CA ASN A 98 24.26 4.44 -1.73
C ASN A 98 24.90 4.52 -3.13
N GLY A 99 24.17 5.08 -4.10
CA GLY A 99 24.60 5.20 -5.49
C GLY A 99 24.43 3.94 -6.35
N ALA A 100 24.27 2.76 -5.73
CA ALA A 100 24.04 1.50 -6.45
C ALA A 100 22.57 1.37 -6.89
N PRO A 101 22.29 1.10 -8.17
CA PRO A 101 20.92 0.90 -8.62
C PRO A 101 20.32 -0.37 -8.03
N VAL A 102 19.04 -0.31 -7.65
CA VAL A 102 18.30 -1.50 -7.26
C VAL A 102 17.62 -2.13 -8.48
N PRO A 103 17.54 -3.47 -8.56
CA PRO A 103 16.93 -4.15 -9.71
C PRO A 103 15.49 -3.74 -9.97
N ARG A 104 14.73 -3.47 -8.90
CA ARG A 104 13.32 -3.06 -8.97
C ARG A 104 13.05 -2.02 -7.90
N ALA A 105 12.23 -1.01 -8.21
CA ALA A 105 11.85 0.03 -7.25
C ALA A 105 11.30 -0.55 -5.93
N ARG A 106 10.54 -1.64 -5.99
CA ARG A 106 10.01 -2.33 -4.80
C ARG A 106 11.08 -2.85 -3.83
N ASP A 107 12.32 -3.03 -4.29
CA ASP A 107 13.43 -3.47 -3.44
C ASP A 107 13.88 -2.36 -2.47
N LEU A 108 13.37 -1.13 -2.66
CA LEU A 108 13.53 0.00 -1.73
C LEU A 108 12.51 -0.02 -0.58
N LEU A 109 11.43 -0.78 -0.72
CA LEU A 109 10.41 -0.86 0.33
C LEU A 109 11.03 -1.39 1.63
N GLY A 110 10.70 -0.72 2.74
CA GLY A 110 11.25 -1.02 4.05
C GLY A 110 12.66 -0.46 4.32
N VAL A 111 13.35 0.13 3.33
CA VAL A 111 14.59 0.91 3.56
C VAL A 111 14.25 2.17 4.34
N VAL A 112 13.29 2.95 3.85
CA VAL A 112 12.68 4.06 4.57
C VAL A 112 11.34 3.59 5.14
N ARG A 113 11.05 3.96 6.39
CA ARG A 113 9.76 3.72 7.03
C ARG A 113 9.25 5.03 7.59
N ALA A 114 8.08 5.44 7.19
CA ALA A 114 7.44 6.63 7.67
C ALA A 114 5.94 6.39 7.85
N THR A 115 5.37 7.05 8.84
CA THR A 115 3.91 7.16 9.00
C THR A 115 3.55 8.61 8.72
N VAL A 116 2.73 8.82 7.72
CA VAL A 116 2.14 10.12 7.40
C VAL A 116 0.76 10.15 8.03
N PHE A 117 0.44 11.25 8.69
CA PHE A 117 -0.91 11.56 9.16
C PHE A 117 -1.38 12.83 8.46
N ALA A 118 -2.49 12.75 7.75
CA ALA A 118 -3.02 13.82 6.94
C ALA A 118 -4.55 13.97 7.15
N PRO A 119 -5.16 15.10 6.80
CA PRO A 119 -6.61 15.29 6.91
C PRO A 119 -7.41 14.20 6.17
N GLU A 120 -6.88 13.66 5.10
CA GLU A 120 -7.46 12.58 4.30
C GLU A 120 -7.63 11.29 5.11
N ASP A 121 -6.82 11.08 6.16
CA ASP A 121 -6.91 9.89 7.02
C ASP A 121 -8.20 9.83 7.86
N LEU A 122 -8.95 10.93 7.93
CA LEU A 122 -10.33 10.90 8.46
C LEU A 122 -11.23 9.93 7.68
N GLY A 123 -10.88 9.65 6.42
CA GLY A 123 -11.51 8.61 5.61
C GLY A 123 -11.39 7.21 6.20
N LEU A 124 -10.40 6.92 7.04
CA LEU A 124 -10.31 5.63 7.75
C LEU A 124 -11.54 5.34 8.61
N VAL A 125 -12.12 6.37 9.20
CA VAL A 125 -13.30 6.25 10.07
C VAL A 125 -14.59 6.48 9.28
N ARG A 126 -14.63 7.52 8.43
CA ARG A 126 -15.85 7.98 7.74
C ARG A 126 -15.98 7.47 6.31
N GLY A 127 -14.89 7.04 5.70
CA GLY A 127 -14.82 6.63 4.30
C GLY A 127 -15.16 5.16 4.08
N ASP A 128 -14.96 4.74 2.85
CA ASP A 128 -15.28 3.40 2.36
C ASP A 128 -14.34 2.31 2.91
N PRO A 129 -14.78 1.06 2.91
CA PRO A 129 -13.92 -0.08 3.27
C PRO A 129 -12.62 -0.17 2.45
N GLU A 130 -12.58 0.43 1.26
CA GLU A 130 -11.38 0.46 0.43
C GLU A 130 -10.26 1.29 1.06
N GLU A 131 -10.57 2.41 1.71
CA GLU A 131 -9.57 3.23 2.39
C GLU A 131 -8.95 2.49 3.59
N ARG A 132 -9.77 1.78 4.35
CA ARG A 132 -9.28 0.92 5.45
C ARG A 132 -8.38 -0.21 4.94
N ARG A 133 -8.76 -0.84 3.82
CA ARG A 133 -7.89 -1.85 3.18
C ARG A 133 -6.58 -1.26 2.69
N ARG A 134 -6.62 -0.09 2.07
CA ARG A 134 -5.42 0.63 1.60
C ARG A 134 -4.48 0.96 2.74
N PHE A 135 -5.00 1.42 3.88
CA PHE A 135 -4.21 1.66 5.09
C PHE A 135 -3.49 0.39 5.56
N LEU A 136 -4.22 -0.74 5.69
CA LEU A 136 -3.61 -2.03 6.06
C LEU A 136 -2.56 -2.49 5.05
N ASP A 137 -2.83 -2.33 3.74
CA ASP A 137 -1.89 -2.71 2.68
C ASP A 137 -0.62 -1.85 2.70
N THR A 138 -0.74 -0.58 3.04
CA THR A 138 0.40 0.33 3.22
C THR A 138 1.27 -0.11 4.40
N LEU A 139 0.66 -0.41 5.54
CA LEU A 139 1.38 -0.93 6.71
C LEU A 139 2.03 -2.29 6.43
N ALA A 140 1.30 -3.21 5.79
CA ALA A 140 1.81 -4.52 5.40
C ALA A 140 3.04 -4.40 4.49
N THR A 141 2.99 -3.50 3.51
CA THR A 141 4.09 -3.25 2.57
C THR A 141 5.34 -2.73 3.28
N GLN A 142 5.20 -1.78 4.22
CA GLN A 142 6.35 -1.27 4.98
C GLN A 142 6.94 -2.31 5.93
N ARG A 143 6.12 -3.21 6.45
CA ARG A 143 6.52 -4.28 7.35
C ARG A 143 7.15 -5.45 6.62
N LEU A 144 6.54 -5.87 5.51
CA LEU A 144 6.90 -7.02 4.70
C LEU A 144 6.97 -6.62 3.21
N PRO A 145 8.14 -6.22 2.69
CA PRO A 145 8.28 -5.78 1.29
C PRO A 145 7.72 -6.76 0.25
N ARG A 146 7.79 -8.08 0.52
CA ARG A 146 7.20 -9.12 -0.33
C ARG A 146 5.68 -8.98 -0.52
N TYR A 147 4.97 -8.41 0.48
CA TYR A 147 3.53 -8.18 0.40
C TYR A 147 3.13 -7.33 -0.81
N HIS A 148 3.95 -6.35 -1.17
CA HIS A 148 3.73 -5.54 -2.37
C HIS A 148 3.70 -6.41 -3.64
N GLY A 149 4.57 -7.43 -3.73
CA GLY A 149 4.57 -8.39 -4.83
C GLY A 149 3.28 -9.21 -4.88
N SER A 150 2.87 -9.80 -3.76
CA SER A 150 1.62 -10.57 -3.64
C SER A 150 0.40 -9.71 -4.02
N ARG A 151 0.40 -8.42 -3.64
CA ARG A 151 -0.65 -7.47 -4.01
C ARG A 151 -0.69 -7.20 -5.53
N GLN A 152 0.47 -6.99 -6.16
CA GLN A 152 0.55 -6.80 -7.61
C GLN A 152 0.12 -8.05 -8.38
N ASP A 153 0.49 -9.23 -7.90
CA ASP A 153 0.11 -10.50 -8.51
C ASP A 153 -1.41 -10.72 -8.40
N TYR A 154 -1.99 -10.46 -7.23
CA TYR A 154 -3.44 -10.50 -7.03
C TYR A 154 -4.17 -9.58 -8.01
N ASP A 155 -3.78 -8.31 -8.11
CA ASP A 155 -4.44 -7.34 -8.99
C ASP A 155 -4.30 -7.72 -10.47
N ARG A 156 -3.16 -8.32 -10.87
CA ARG A 156 -2.95 -8.83 -12.23
C ARG A 156 -3.86 -10.01 -12.52
N VAL A 157 -3.90 -10.99 -11.64
CA VAL A 157 -4.74 -12.18 -11.79
C VAL A 157 -6.21 -11.79 -11.81
N LEU A 158 -6.65 -10.89 -10.92
CA LEU A 158 -8.01 -10.39 -10.88
C LEU A 158 -8.43 -9.72 -12.20
N ARG A 159 -7.54 -8.90 -12.78
CA ARG A 159 -7.81 -8.28 -14.10
C ARG A 159 -7.94 -9.32 -15.21
N GLN A 160 -7.06 -10.32 -15.26
CA GLN A 160 -7.11 -11.39 -16.27
C GLN A 160 -8.41 -12.21 -16.14
N ARG A 161 -8.73 -12.62 -14.92
CA ARG A 161 -9.98 -13.32 -14.60
C ARG A 161 -11.21 -12.52 -15.04
N ASN A 162 -11.28 -11.24 -14.65
CA ASN A 162 -12.41 -10.38 -15.00
C ASN A 162 -12.51 -10.12 -16.50
N THR A 163 -11.40 -10.08 -17.22
CA THR A 163 -11.38 -9.96 -18.68
C THR A 163 -11.94 -11.23 -19.31
N LEU A 164 -11.54 -12.42 -18.87
CA LEU A 164 -12.08 -13.70 -19.34
C LEU A 164 -13.59 -13.78 -19.11
N LEU A 165 -14.06 -13.45 -17.91
CA LEU A 165 -15.50 -13.48 -17.59
C LEU A 165 -16.33 -12.50 -18.44
N ARG A 166 -15.80 -11.31 -18.70
CA ARG A 166 -16.47 -10.31 -19.55
C ARG A 166 -16.52 -10.73 -21.01
N SER A 167 -15.42 -11.31 -21.55
CA SER A 167 -15.38 -11.78 -22.93
C SER A 167 -16.30 -12.96 -23.20
N ALA A 168 -16.67 -13.71 -22.18
CA ALA A 168 -17.51 -14.90 -22.28
C ALA A 168 -19.02 -14.61 -22.38
N ALA A 169 -19.46 -13.36 -22.20
CA ALA A 169 -20.88 -12.95 -22.27
C ALA A 169 -21.86 -13.93 -21.57
N GLY A 170 -21.42 -14.50 -20.43
CA GLY A 170 -22.22 -15.45 -19.63
C GLY A 170 -22.09 -16.92 -20.01
N ARG A 171 -21.39 -17.28 -21.09
CA ARG A 171 -21.13 -18.68 -21.46
C ARG A 171 -19.65 -18.92 -21.76
N LEU A 172 -18.98 -19.67 -20.89
CA LEU A 172 -17.60 -20.12 -21.10
C LEU A 172 -17.60 -21.49 -21.79
N PRO A 173 -16.86 -21.66 -22.90
CA PRO A 173 -16.59 -22.99 -23.45
C PRO A 173 -15.74 -23.80 -22.47
N ALA A 174 -15.67 -25.13 -22.64
CA ALA A 174 -14.91 -26.02 -21.74
C ALA A 174 -13.44 -25.57 -21.54
N SER A 175 -12.78 -25.10 -22.61
CA SER A 175 -11.43 -24.54 -22.53
C SER A 175 -11.36 -23.23 -21.69
N GLY A 176 -12.42 -22.43 -21.73
CA GLY A 176 -12.55 -21.23 -20.92
C GLY A 176 -12.77 -21.53 -19.44
N LEU A 177 -13.53 -22.58 -19.13
CA LEU A 177 -13.70 -23.07 -17.75
C LEU A 177 -12.38 -23.54 -17.15
N ALA A 178 -11.60 -24.37 -17.88
CA ALA A 178 -10.27 -24.79 -17.42
C ALA A 178 -9.32 -23.62 -17.20
N THR A 179 -9.38 -22.61 -18.06
CA THR A 179 -8.60 -21.37 -17.88
C THR A 179 -9.06 -20.59 -16.64
N LEU A 180 -10.36 -20.52 -16.38
CA LEU A 180 -10.92 -19.85 -15.22
C LEU A 180 -10.50 -20.54 -13.91
N GLU A 181 -10.49 -21.86 -13.87
CA GLU A 181 -10.00 -22.62 -12.70
C GLU A 181 -8.55 -22.29 -12.36
N VAL A 182 -7.68 -22.15 -13.35
CA VAL A 182 -6.28 -21.73 -13.14
C VAL A 182 -6.20 -20.32 -12.56
N TRP A 183 -7.05 -19.41 -13.04
CA TRP A 183 -7.08 -18.04 -12.51
C TRP A 183 -7.67 -18.00 -11.10
N ASP A 184 -8.69 -18.80 -10.80
CA ASP A 184 -9.29 -18.90 -9.48
C ASP A 184 -8.31 -19.46 -8.45
N GLU A 185 -7.53 -20.49 -8.80
CA GLU A 185 -6.47 -21.02 -7.96
C GLU A 185 -5.41 -19.96 -7.63
N LYS A 186 -4.92 -19.26 -8.64
CA LYS A 186 -3.94 -18.17 -8.46
C LYS A 186 -4.51 -17.00 -7.65
N LEU A 187 -5.77 -16.64 -7.89
CA LEU A 187 -6.45 -15.57 -7.17
C LEU A 187 -6.65 -15.92 -5.70
N ALA A 188 -7.08 -17.17 -5.42
CA ALA A 188 -7.25 -17.66 -4.07
C ALA A 188 -5.93 -17.68 -3.30
N SER A 189 -4.86 -18.18 -3.92
CA SER A 189 -3.53 -18.23 -3.31
C SER A 189 -2.99 -16.83 -2.98
N ALA A 190 -2.95 -15.93 -3.96
CA ALA A 190 -2.47 -14.56 -3.73
C ALA A 190 -3.38 -13.78 -2.78
N GLY A 191 -4.70 -13.97 -2.88
CA GLY A 191 -5.69 -13.36 -1.99
C GLY A 191 -5.54 -13.81 -0.55
N ALA A 192 -5.23 -15.07 -0.32
CA ALA A 192 -5.03 -15.63 1.01
C ALA A 192 -3.80 -15.04 1.72
N GLU A 193 -2.70 -14.81 1.01
CA GLU A 193 -1.53 -14.14 1.57
C GLU A 193 -1.86 -12.72 2.03
N ILE A 194 -2.57 -11.96 1.18
CA ILE A 194 -3.00 -10.59 1.49
C ILE A 194 -3.94 -10.60 2.69
N TRP A 195 -4.92 -11.48 2.68
CA TRP A 195 -5.93 -11.56 3.74
C TRP A 195 -5.31 -11.98 5.07
N SER A 196 -4.45 -13.00 5.07
CA SER A 196 -3.72 -13.45 6.26
C SER A 196 -2.92 -12.31 6.91
N GLU A 197 -2.19 -11.52 6.11
CA GLU A 197 -1.40 -10.41 6.67
C GLU A 197 -2.28 -9.28 7.20
N ARG A 198 -3.40 -8.97 6.53
CA ARG A 198 -4.38 -8.00 7.06
C ARG A 198 -4.96 -8.44 8.40
N LEU A 199 -5.32 -9.72 8.54
CA LEU A 199 -5.82 -10.28 9.80
C LEU A 199 -4.78 -10.17 10.92
N ARG A 200 -3.51 -10.51 10.62
CA ARG A 200 -2.40 -10.36 11.58
C ARG A 200 -2.17 -8.90 11.98
N LEU A 201 -2.30 -7.97 11.04
CA LEU A 201 -2.19 -6.54 11.34
C LEU A 201 -3.35 -6.06 12.22
N VAL A 202 -4.58 -6.45 11.94
CA VAL A 202 -5.74 -6.10 12.76
C VAL A 202 -5.53 -6.61 14.18
N ALA A 203 -5.18 -7.89 14.35
CA ALA A 203 -4.91 -8.46 15.67
C ALA A 203 -3.79 -7.72 16.43
N ALA A 204 -2.72 -7.31 15.72
CA ALA A 204 -1.61 -6.57 16.32
C ALA A 204 -1.92 -5.10 16.62
N LEU A 205 -2.83 -4.48 15.88
CA LEU A 205 -3.22 -3.07 16.04
C LEU A 205 -4.28 -2.89 17.13
N THR A 206 -5.23 -3.81 17.26
CA THR A 206 -6.37 -3.70 18.20
C THR A 206 -5.95 -3.25 19.59
N PRO A 207 -5.04 -3.91 20.33
CA PRO A 207 -4.67 -3.49 21.67
C PRO A 207 -3.98 -2.12 21.72
N ARG A 208 -3.33 -1.71 20.62
CA ARG A 208 -2.70 -0.39 20.52
C ARG A 208 -3.71 0.71 20.24
N ILE A 209 -4.73 0.42 19.45
CA ILE A 209 -5.83 1.33 19.17
C ILE A 209 -6.65 1.56 20.44
N GLU A 210 -6.98 0.51 21.17
CA GLU A 210 -7.68 0.59 22.45
C GLU A 210 -6.92 1.48 23.44
N LEU A 211 -5.63 1.23 23.64
CA LEU A 211 -4.79 2.03 24.53
C LEU A 211 -4.69 3.49 24.09
N ALA A 212 -4.53 3.74 22.79
CA ALA A 212 -4.45 5.10 22.26
C ALA A 212 -5.78 5.83 22.42
N TYR A 213 -6.88 5.15 22.15
CA TYR A 213 -8.23 5.72 22.31
C TYR A 213 -8.52 6.11 23.77
N GLN A 214 -8.25 5.22 24.72
CA GLN A 214 -8.42 5.50 26.16
C GLN A 214 -7.62 6.76 26.60
N ARG A 215 -6.37 6.88 26.12
CA ARG A 215 -5.52 8.04 26.41
C ARG A 215 -6.06 9.36 25.83
N LEU A 216 -6.66 9.31 24.65
CA LEU A 216 -7.18 10.48 23.95
C LEU A 216 -8.57 10.86 24.40
N ALA A 217 -9.45 9.90 24.58
CA ALA A 217 -10.84 10.13 24.95
C ALA A 217 -11.04 10.40 26.45
N GLY A 218 -10.09 9.99 27.29
CA GLY A 218 -10.21 10.11 28.75
C GLY A 218 -11.38 9.30 29.33
N ARG A 219 -11.85 8.29 28.60
CA ARG A 219 -12.97 7.41 28.94
C ARG A 219 -12.57 5.96 28.79
N ASP A 220 -13.20 5.10 29.55
CA ASP A 220 -13.07 3.63 29.46
C ASP A 220 -14.02 3.02 28.40
N ASP A 221 -14.32 3.79 27.36
CA ASP A 221 -15.14 3.29 26.26
C ASP A 221 -14.37 2.19 25.50
N ALA A 222 -15.02 1.07 25.28
CA ALA A 222 -14.45 -0.02 24.49
C ALA A 222 -14.44 0.36 23.01
N VAL A 223 -13.27 0.20 22.38
CA VAL A 223 -13.12 0.29 20.92
C VAL A 223 -12.93 -1.10 20.37
N GLU A 224 -13.82 -1.52 19.50
CA GLU A 224 -13.70 -2.80 18.82
C GLU A 224 -13.19 -2.61 17.38
N VAL A 225 -12.18 -3.38 17.02
CA VAL A 225 -11.63 -3.42 15.65
C VAL A 225 -11.76 -4.83 15.12
N GLY A 226 -12.63 -5.00 14.12
CA GLY A 226 -12.89 -6.28 13.49
C GLY A 226 -12.53 -6.31 12.01
N TYR A 227 -12.36 -7.50 11.46
CA TYR A 227 -12.21 -7.73 10.02
C TYR A 227 -13.42 -8.48 9.49
N VAL A 228 -14.20 -7.82 8.63
CA VAL A 228 -15.38 -8.41 8.01
C VAL A 228 -15.00 -8.99 6.64
N SER A 229 -15.36 -10.24 6.41
CA SER A 229 -15.14 -10.96 5.16
C SER A 229 -16.45 -11.51 4.61
N SER A 230 -16.53 -11.62 3.27
CA SER A 230 -17.63 -12.34 2.58
C SER A 230 -17.52 -13.86 2.71
N VAL A 231 -16.38 -14.36 3.18
CA VAL A 231 -16.15 -15.77 3.45
C VAL A 231 -16.44 -16.03 4.93
N ALA A 232 -17.39 -16.92 5.21
CA ALA A 232 -17.77 -17.27 6.57
C ALA A 232 -16.61 -17.91 7.35
N GLY A 233 -16.51 -17.62 8.65
CA GLY A 233 -15.49 -18.19 9.52
C GLY A 233 -14.87 -17.20 10.50
N THR A 234 -14.20 -17.71 11.53
CA THR A 234 -13.51 -16.93 12.58
C THR A 234 -12.01 -16.81 12.26
N TRP A 235 -11.69 -16.13 11.18
CA TRP A 235 -10.34 -16.08 10.59
C TRP A 235 -9.33 -15.25 11.37
N LEU A 236 -9.79 -14.35 12.25
CA LEU A 236 -8.89 -13.49 13.01
C LEU A 236 -8.03 -14.29 14.00
N ALA A 237 -8.56 -15.40 14.53
CA ALA A 237 -7.86 -16.26 15.48
C ALA A 237 -6.83 -17.17 14.81
N ASP A 238 -7.06 -17.59 13.55
CA ASP A 238 -6.17 -18.50 12.81
C ASP A 238 -6.03 -18.05 11.35
N PRO A 239 -5.18 -17.05 11.07
CA PRO A 239 -4.98 -16.52 9.73
C PRO A 239 -4.00 -17.36 8.90
N ASP A 240 -4.20 -18.69 8.87
CA ASP A 240 -3.40 -19.61 8.07
C ASP A 240 -3.67 -19.41 6.56
N PRO A 241 -2.67 -19.03 5.75
CA PRO A 241 -2.86 -18.80 4.33
C PRO A 241 -3.41 -20.00 3.57
N ALA A 242 -3.06 -21.23 3.95
CA ALA A 242 -3.54 -22.44 3.25
C ALA A 242 -5.05 -22.62 3.46
N LYS A 243 -5.54 -22.47 4.68
CA LYS A 243 -6.97 -22.54 5.00
C LYS A 243 -7.74 -21.40 4.33
N LEU A 244 -7.18 -20.19 4.33
CA LEU A 244 -7.78 -19.03 3.67
C LEU A 244 -7.85 -19.22 2.15
N ALA A 245 -6.82 -19.78 1.52
CA ALA A 245 -6.81 -20.08 0.10
C ALA A 245 -7.90 -21.10 -0.28
N GLN A 246 -8.06 -22.15 0.52
CA GLN A 246 -9.13 -23.12 0.31
C GLN A 246 -10.52 -22.47 0.41
N ALA A 247 -10.78 -21.69 1.47
CA ALA A 247 -12.05 -21.02 1.68
C ALA A 247 -12.37 -20.00 0.56
N LEU A 248 -11.35 -19.25 0.08
CA LEU A 248 -11.52 -18.35 -1.04
C LEU A 248 -11.84 -19.09 -2.33
N ARG A 249 -11.20 -20.23 -2.60
CA ARG A 249 -11.47 -21.06 -3.78
C ARG A 249 -12.90 -21.62 -3.76
N GLU A 250 -13.33 -22.16 -2.63
CA GLU A 250 -14.70 -22.65 -2.47
C GLU A 250 -15.73 -21.54 -2.73
N ARG A 251 -15.46 -20.34 -2.24
CA ARG A 251 -16.30 -19.16 -2.49
C ARG A 251 -16.33 -18.76 -3.97
N LEU A 252 -15.17 -18.73 -4.64
CA LEU A 252 -15.08 -18.41 -6.07
C LEU A 252 -15.87 -19.38 -6.92
N VAL A 253 -15.82 -20.68 -6.61
CA VAL A 253 -16.60 -21.72 -7.28
C VAL A 253 -18.09 -21.54 -7.03
N ALA A 254 -18.51 -21.28 -5.80
CA ALA A 254 -19.92 -21.05 -5.47
C ALA A 254 -20.50 -19.84 -6.18
N ASP A 255 -19.74 -18.74 -6.29
CA ASP A 255 -20.15 -17.54 -7.01
C ASP A 255 -20.24 -17.73 -8.54
N GLN A 256 -19.50 -18.68 -9.11
CA GLN A 256 -19.63 -19.08 -10.52
C GLN A 256 -20.95 -19.82 -10.76
N ILE A 257 -21.27 -20.77 -9.89
CA ILE A 257 -22.51 -21.56 -9.97
C ILE A 257 -23.74 -20.65 -9.83
N GLY A 258 -23.72 -19.72 -8.88
CA GLY A 258 -24.81 -18.75 -8.68
C GLY A 258 -25.10 -17.85 -9.87
N ARG A 259 -24.06 -17.52 -10.69
CA ARG A 259 -24.22 -16.70 -11.91
C ARG A 259 -24.63 -17.49 -13.15
N ALA A 260 -24.44 -18.81 -13.14
CA ALA A 260 -24.86 -19.67 -14.24
C ALA A 260 -26.38 -19.98 -14.21
N HIS A 261 -27.06 -19.65 -13.11
CA HIS A 261 -28.49 -19.90 -12.90
C HIS A 261 -29.38 -18.63 -12.90
N VAL A 262 -28.82 -17.46 -13.21
CA VAL A 262 -29.51 -16.20 -13.42
C VAL A 262 -29.31 -15.77 -14.87
#